data_b1f919ea09dd1d6834bb9424c85fa99e
#
_entry.id   b1f919ea09dd1d6834bb9424c85fa99e
#
_cell.length_a   1.000
_cell.length_b   1.000
_cell.length_c   1.000
_cell.angle_alpha   90.00
_cell.angle_beta   90.00
_cell.angle_gamma   90.00
#
_symmetry.space_group_name_H-M   'P 1'
#
loop_
_entity.id
_entity.type
_entity.pdbx_description
1 polymer ?
#
loop_
_entity_poly.entity_id
_entity_poly.type
_entity_poly.pdbx_seq_one_letter_code
_entity_poly.pdbx_strand_id
1 'polypeptide(L)'
;DTGMGRSGFLPSELHGLTDKLKQFSYLDLEGVFSHLSAASDDISFTHGQISGFTEAVNELSQGHRYKFRHLCSSAAVFNYKVPCANMARLGRILYGYSPMPSPYNKELRPTMTLYSRITLIRTLPGNHGVSYNHCYITKGSTKVATIGIGYADGYLQYLSNQGARVYINGQYCPVLGRVTMDQIMVDVSRVPHPEPGMTVEIMGPNIPVTELAEKAGTISWEIFTGIGPRVPRHYSY
;
A
#
# COMPACT_ATOMS: atom_id res chain seq x y z
N ASP A 1 -4.32 20.07 -14.02
CA ASP A 1 -4.28 20.04 -12.56
C ASP A 1 -5.52 20.72 -12.00
N THR A 2 -6.32 20.00 -11.24
CA THR A 2 -7.55 20.51 -10.60
C THR A 2 -7.39 20.65 -9.07
N GLY A 3 -6.17 20.60 -8.57
CA GLY A 3 -5.88 20.77 -7.14
C GLY A 3 -4.99 19.69 -6.52
N MET A 4 -4.24 18.95 -7.33
CA MET A 4 -3.18 18.03 -6.84
C MET A 4 -1.83 18.74 -6.71
N GLY A 5 -1.55 19.74 -7.57
CA GLY A 5 -0.30 20.50 -7.58
C GLY A 5 0.93 19.68 -8.01
N ARG A 6 0.72 18.58 -8.74
CA ARG A 6 1.80 17.63 -9.07
C ARG A 6 2.28 17.77 -10.51
N SER A 7 1.37 17.88 -11.46
CA SER A 7 1.68 17.97 -12.89
C SER A 7 0.42 18.30 -13.68
N GLY A 8 0.60 18.72 -14.94
CA GLY A 8 -0.48 19.10 -15.85
C GLY A 8 -0.66 20.62 -15.97
N PHE A 9 -1.59 21.00 -16.81
CA PHE A 9 -1.96 22.40 -17.03
C PHE A 9 -2.98 22.85 -15.99
N LEU A 10 -2.91 24.08 -15.56
CA LEU A 10 -3.96 24.71 -14.75
C LEU A 10 -5.20 24.98 -15.61
N PRO A 11 -6.41 25.06 -15.03
CA PRO A 11 -7.61 25.41 -15.79
C PRO A 11 -7.48 26.71 -16.61
N SER A 12 -6.78 27.70 -16.08
CA SER A 12 -6.51 28.98 -16.79
C SER A 12 -5.61 28.86 -18.02
N GLU A 13 -4.90 27.76 -18.18
CA GLU A 13 -3.95 27.52 -19.29
C GLU A 13 -4.59 26.69 -20.43
N LEU A 14 -5.85 26.24 -20.27
CA LEU A 14 -6.48 25.32 -21.22
C LEU A 14 -6.94 25.99 -22.51
N HIS A 15 -7.23 27.32 -22.46
CA HIS A 15 -7.73 28.02 -23.61
C HIS A 15 -6.76 27.92 -24.82
N GLY A 16 -7.26 27.43 -25.94
CA GLY A 16 -6.47 27.25 -27.17
C GLY A 16 -5.39 26.17 -27.07
N LEU A 17 -5.30 25.42 -25.95
CA LEU A 17 -4.28 24.39 -25.76
C LEU A 17 -4.41 23.25 -26.78
N THR A 18 -5.63 22.78 -27.05
CA THR A 18 -5.89 21.71 -28.03
C THR A 18 -5.36 22.07 -29.40
N ASP A 19 -5.59 23.31 -29.86
CA ASP A 19 -5.13 23.77 -31.17
C ASP A 19 -3.61 23.92 -31.23
N LYS A 20 -2.99 24.37 -30.16
CA LYS A 20 -1.52 24.37 -30.03
C LYS A 20 -0.94 22.96 -30.12
N LEU A 21 -1.53 21.99 -29.44
CA LEU A 21 -1.04 20.61 -29.43
C LEU A 21 -1.22 19.92 -30.78
N LYS A 22 -2.28 20.22 -31.52
CA LYS A 22 -2.52 19.70 -32.88
C LYS A 22 -1.47 20.12 -33.91
N GLN A 23 -0.70 21.18 -33.64
CA GLN A 23 0.41 21.61 -34.51
C GLN A 23 1.57 20.60 -34.52
N PHE A 24 1.62 19.73 -33.54
CA PHE A 24 2.64 18.68 -33.43
C PHE A 24 2.16 17.40 -34.09
N SER A 25 2.56 17.16 -35.33
CA SER A 25 2.09 16.06 -36.18
C SER A 25 2.38 14.64 -35.63
N TYR A 26 3.28 14.53 -34.68
CA TYR A 26 3.66 13.26 -34.06
C TYR A 26 2.97 13.01 -32.70
N LEU A 27 2.06 13.91 -32.27
CA LEU A 27 1.30 13.74 -31.04
C LEU A 27 -0.13 13.27 -31.39
N ASP A 28 -0.55 12.22 -30.70
CA ASP A 28 -1.95 11.79 -30.67
C ASP A 28 -2.55 12.11 -29.30
N LEU A 29 -3.56 12.96 -29.29
CA LEU A 29 -4.24 13.42 -28.07
C LEU A 29 -5.35 12.45 -27.70
N GLU A 30 -5.01 11.30 -27.13
CA GLU A 30 -5.96 10.24 -26.83
C GLU A 30 -6.86 10.56 -25.62
N GLY A 31 -6.39 11.30 -24.63
CA GLY A 31 -7.17 11.46 -23.41
C GLY A 31 -6.85 12.70 -22.58
N VAL A 32 -7.79 12.95 -21.67
CA VAL A 32 -7.69 14.00 -20.63
C VAL A 32 -7.86 13.37 -19.26
N PHE A 33 -7.03 13.79 -18.30
CA PHE A 33 -7.16 13.32 -16.92
C PHE A 33 -6.77 14.35 -15.90
N SER A 34 -7.27 14.16 -14.69
CA SER A 34 -6.78 14.81 -13.48
C SER A 34 -6.66 13.79 -12.35
N HIS A 35 -6.34 14.24 -11.14
CA HIS A 35 -6.21 13.38 -9.97
C HIS A 35 -6.84 14.03 -8.74
N LEU A 36 -7.69 13.27 -8.04
CA LEU A 36 -8.31 13.71 -6.79
C LEU A 36 -7.28 13.59 -5.66
N SER A 37 -6.96 14.70 -5.01
CA SER A 37 -5.95 14.75 -3.96
C SER A 37 -6.49 14.43 -2.57
N ALA A 38 -7.78 14.63 -2.33
CA ALA A 38 -8.41 14.54 -1.01
C ALA A 38 -9.69 13.67 -1.01
N ALA A 39 -9.78 12.68 -1.92
CA ALA A 39 -11.00 11.87 -2.07
C ALA A 39 -11.42 11.13 -0.80
N SER A 40 -10.48 10.85 0.13
CA SER A 40 -10.76 10.18 1.40
C SER A 40 -11.03 11.15 2.55
N ASP A 41 -10.61 12.39 2.44
CA ASP A 41 -10.44 13.29 3.59
C ASP A 41 -11.27 14.57 3.49
N ASP A 42 -11.49 15.10 2.27
CA ASP A 42 -12.26 16.32 2.06
C ASP A 42 -13.26 16.17 0.90
N ILE A 43 -14.51 15.93 1.26
CA ILE A 43 -15.62 15.72 0.31
C ILE A 43 -15.89 17.01 -0.49
N SER A 44 -15.88 18.17 0.16
CA SER A 44 -16.19 19.47 -0.48
C SER A 44 -15.15 19.81 -1.51
N PHE A 45 -13.87 19.73 -1.15
CA PHE A 45 -12.76 19.94 -2.07
C PHE A 45 -12.78 18.94 -3.24
N THR A 46 -13.10 17.68 -2.97
CA THR A 46 -13.21 16.65 -4.00
C THR A 46 -14.32 16.96 -5.01
N HIS A 47 -15.47 17.45 -4.57
CA HIS A 47 -16.52 17.91 -5.48
C HIS A 47 -16.08 19.11 -6.32
N GLY A 48 -15.32 20.04 -5.74
CA GLY A 48 -14.70 21.15 -6.48
C GLY A 48 -13.76 20.64 -7.58
N GLN A 49 -12.91 19.67 -7.28
CA GLN A 49 -12.04 19.03 -8.28
C GLN A 49 -12.83 18.32 -9.40
N ILE A 50 -13.94 17.66 -9.08
CA ILE A 50 -14.82 17.02 -10.06
C ILE A 50 -15.48 18.05 -10.98
N SER A 51 -15.97 19.17 -10.43
CA SER A 51 -16.53 20.28 -11.22
C SER A 51 -15.48 20.86 -12.16
N GLY A 52 -14.32 21.24 -11.63
CA GLY A 52 -13.23 21.79 -12.45
C GLY A 52 -12.72 20.83 -13.52
N PHE A 53 -12.69 19.51 -13.24
CA PHE A 53 -12.37 18.51 -14.26
C PHE A 53 -13.45 18.45 -15.37
N THR A 54 -14.72 18.53 -14.99
CA THR A 54 -15.85 18.50 -15.95
C THR A 54 -15.80 19.74 -16.87
N GLU A 55 -15.56 20.92 -16.31
CA GLU A 55 -15.38 22.16 -17.05
C GLU A 55 -14.20 22.08 -18.02
N ALA A 56 -13.04 21.58 -17.53
CA ALA A 56 -11.85 21.39 -18.35
C ALA A 56 -12.09 20.41 -19.52
N VAL A 57 -12.79 19.29 -19.26
CA VAL A 57 -13.17 18.33 -20.33
C VAL A 57 -14.06 18.99 -21.37
N ASN A 58 -15.05 19.80 -20.95
CA ASN A 58 -15.95 20.51 -21.86
C ASN A 58 -15.20 21.52 -22.72
N GLU A 59 -14.30 22.30 -22.14
CA GLU A 59 -13.48 23.26 -22.86
C GLU A 59 -12.57 22.58 -23.89
N LEU A 60 -11.79 21.61 -23.46
CA LEU A 60 -10.85 20.88 -24.33
C LEU A 60 -11.55 20.10 -25.45
N SER A 61 -12.82 19.70 -25.23
CA SER A 61 -13.61 18.91 -26.22
C SER A 61 -14.24 19.78 -27.30
N GLN A 62 -14.18 21.12 -27.25
CA GLN A 62 -14.77 22.00 -28.26
C GLN A 62 -14.15 21.82 -29.66
N GLY A 63 -12.92 21.34 -29.74
CA GLY A 63 -12.24 21.12 -31.03
C GLY A 63 -11.63 19.73 -31.21
N HIS A 64 -11.82 18.81 -30.22
CA HIS A 64 -11.23 17.47 -30.27
C HIS A 64 -12.03 16.47 -29.45
N ARG A 65 -12.19 15.24 -29.99
CA ARG A 65 -12.85 14.16 -29.29
C ARG A 65 -11.83 13.25 -28.60
N TYR A 66 -11.71 13.40 -27.28
CA TYR A 66 -10.84 12.55 -26.48
C TYR A 66 -11.47 11.15 -26.29
N LYS A 67 -10.67 10.12 -26.55
CA LYS A 67 -11.05 8.71 -26.38
C LYS A 67 -11.21 8.37 -24.89
N PHE A 68 -10.29 8.87 -24.06
CA PHE A 68 -10.26 8.61 -22.63
C PHE A 68 -10.42 9.88 -21.79
N ARG A 69 -11.30 9.83 -20.81
CA ARG A 69 -11.49 10.88 -19.80
C ARG A 69 -11.54 10.21 -18.45
N HIS A 70 -10.55 10.49 -17.59
CA HIS A 70 -10.42 9.76 -16.35
C HIS A 70 -9.95 10.62 -15.17
N LEU A 71 -10.64 10.47 -14.04
CA LEU A 71 -10.39 11.18 -12.80
C LEU A 71 -10.27 10.22 -11.61
N CYS A 72 -11.19 9.27 -11.50
CA CYS A 72 -11.29 8.39 -10.33
C CYS A 72 -10.10 7.45 -10.19
N SER A 73 -9.55 7.40 -8.98
CA SER A 73 -8.63 6.40 -8.47
C SER A 73 -9.36 5.41 -7.58
N SER A 74 -8.64 4.49 -6.93
CA SER A 74 -9.20 3.53 -5.98
C SER A 74 -9.98 4.19 -4.83
N ALA A 75 -9.63 5.41 -4.42
CA ALA A 75 -10.34 6.12 -3.36
C ALA A 75 -11.71 6.65 -3.82
N ALA A 76 -11.85 6.94 -5.10
CA ALA A 76 -13.02 7.65 -5.61
C ALA A 76 -14.03 6.76 -6.32
N VAL A 77 -13.61 5.63 -6.89
CA VAL A 77 -14.41 4.86 -7.86
C VAL A 77 -15.75 4.37 -7.32
N PHE A 78 -15.84 4.08 -6.04
CA PHE A 78 -17.08 3.61 -5.41
C PHE A 78 -17.95 4.71 -4.80
N ASN A 79 -17.38 5.89 -4.54
CA ASN A 79 -18.01 6.91 -3.72
C ASN A 79 -18.35 8.19 -4.48
N TYR A 80 -17.78 8.39 -5.67
CA TYR A 80 -18.02 9.59 -6.48
C TYR A 80 -18.47 9.24 -7.90
N LYS A 81 -19.46 10.00 -8.38
CA LYS A 81 -19.91 9.93 -9.77
C LYS A 81 -19.25 11.06 -10.57
N VAL A 82 -18.63 10.71 -11.69
CA VAL A 82 -17.99 11.65 -12.63
C VAL A 82 -18.56 11.38 -14.03
N PRO A 83 -19.72 11.98 -14.40
CA PRO A 83 -20.44 11.63 -15.63
C PRO A 83 -19.63 11.86 -16.93
N CYS A 84 -18.71 12.82 -16.94
CA CYS A 84 -17.85 13.09 -18.11
C CYS A 84 -16.73 12.06 -18.27
N ALA A 85 -16.41 11.26 -17.22
CA ALA A 85 -15.36 10.25 -17.27
C ALA A 85 -15.89 8.92 -17.83
N ASN A 86 -15.04 8.21 -18.57
CA ASN A 86 -15.33 6.90 -19.13
C ASN A 86 -14.27 5.85 -18.80
N MET A 87 -13.33 6.19 -17.91
CA MET A 87 -12.26 5.30 -17.46
C MET A 87 -11.89 5.60 -16.01
N ALA A 88 -11.43 4.61 -15.26
CA ALA A 88 -10.88 4.75 -13.92
C ALA A 88 -9.46 4.16 -13.86
N ARG A 89 -8.62 4.69 -12.96
CA ARG A 89 -7.28 4.19 -12.70
C ARG A 89 -7.28 3.49 -11.35
N LEU A 90 -7.39 2.18 -11.37
CA LEU A 90 -7.44 1.37 -10.17
C LEU A 90 -6.05 0.85 -9.81
N GLY A 91 -5.73 0.89 -8.54
CA GLY A 91 -4.52 0.33 -7.97
C GLY A 91 -4.86 -0.49 -6.72
N ARG A 92 -4.99 0.15 -5.55
CA ARG A 92 -5.18 -0.50 -4.25
C ARG A 92 -6.38 -1.46 -4.22
N ILE A 93 -7.46 -1.13 -4.88
CA ILE A 93 -8.65 -2.01 -4.99
C ILE A 93 -8.31 -3.33 -5.68
N LEU A 94 -7.39 -3.37 -6.65
CA LEU A 94 -6.96 -4.60 -7.30
C LEU A 94 -6.19 -5.53 -6.36
N TYR A 95 -5.61 -4.98 -5.30
CA TYR A 95 -5.01 -5.78 -4.22
C TYR A 95 -6.01 -6.17 -3.12
N GLY A 96 -7.30 -5.84 -3.31
CA GLY A 96 -8.36 -6.19 -2.38
C GLY A 96 -8.52 -5.24 -1.20
N TYR A 97 -8.04 -4.01 -1.31
CA TYR A 97 -8.13 -3.01 -0.24
C TYR A 97 -8.70 -1.69 -0.75
N SER A 98 -9.77 -1.20 -0.10
CA SER A 98 -10.30 0.15 -0.33
C SER A 98 -9.81 1.12 0.74
N PRO A 99 -9.44 2.36 0.37
CA PRO A 99 -9.08 3.40 1.34
C PRO A 99 -10.30 4.01 2.04
N MET A 100 -11.48 3.79 1.52
CA MET A 100 -12.72 4.39 2.01
C MET A 100 -13.76 3.33 2.35
N PRO A 101 -14.62 3.58 3.35
CA PRO A 101 -15.82 2.79 3.57
C PRO A 101 -16.70 2.77 2.31
N SER A 102 -17.11 1.59 1.89
CA SER A 102 -18.02 1.39 0.75
C SER A 102 -18.80 0.11 0.96
N PRO A 103 -20.06 0.01 0.50
CA PRO A 103 -20.80 -1.24 0.52
C PRO A 103 -20.09 -2.36 -0.26
N TYR A 104 -19.29 -2.01 -1.25
CA TYR A 104 -18.53 -2.95 -2.07
C TYR A 104 -17.26 -3.48 -1.39
N ASN A 105 -16.85 -2.94 -0.24
CA ASN A 105 -15.65 -3.41 0.45
C ASN A 105 -15.73 -4.88 0.87
N LYS A 106 -16.94 -5.41 1.09
CA LYS A 106 -17.18 -6.82 1.42
C LYS A 106 -16.88 -7.78 0.26
N GLU A 107 -16.86 -7.28 -0.95
CA GLU A 107 -16.56 -8.05 -2.17
C GLU A 107 -15.07 -8.07 -2.49
N LEU A 108 -14.31 -7.15 -1.88
CA LEU A 108 -12.86 -7.08 -2.08
C LEU A 108 -12.17 -8.23 -1.35
N ARG A 109 -11.28 -8.91 -2.08
CA ARG A 109 -10.49 -10.02 -1.53
C ARG A 109 -9.00 -9.67 -1.61
N PRO A 110 -8.25 -9.74 -0.48
CA PRO A 110 -6.81 -9.61 -0.52
C PRO A 110 -6.19 -10.60 -1.51
N THR A 111 -5.36 -10.09 -2.41
CA THR A 111 -4.75 -10.90 -3.48
C THR A 111 -3.27 -11.18 -3.25
N MET A 112 -2.70 -10.68 -2.16
CA MET A 112 -1.28 -10.82 -1.86
C MET A 112 -1.06 -11.30 -0.43
N THR A 113 -0.23 -12.32 -0.29
CA THR A 113 0.29 -12.81 0.99
C THR A 113 1.81 -12.83 0.95
N LEU A 114 2.45 -12.57 2.07
CA LEU A 114 3.90 -12.64 2.23
C LEU A 114 4.24 -13.63 3.33
N TYR A 115 5.05 -14.60 2.97
CA TYR A 115 5.53 -15.62 3.88
C TYR A 115 7.05 -15.59 3.99
N SER A 116 7.54 -16.04 5.13
CA SER A 116 8.94 -16.34 5.37
C SER A 116 9.06 -17.65 6.16
N ARG A 117 10.25 -17.93 6.67
CA ARG A 117 10.52 -19.15 7.45
C ARG A 117 11.33 -18.85 8.70
N ILE A 118 11.14 -19.68 9.70
CA ILE A 118 12.03 -19.74 10.87
C ILE A 118 13.39 -20.28 10.38
N THR A 119 14.45 -19.53 10.64
CA THR A 119 15.84 -19.95 10.31
C THR A 119 16.60 -20.48 11.52
N LEU A 120 16.27 -20.01 12.72
CA LEU A 120 16.93 -20.39 13.97
C LEU A 120 15.95 -20.24 15.13
N ILE A 121 16.11 -21.10 16.16
CA ILE A 121 15.40 -20.97 17.44
C ILE A 121 16.42 -21.04 18.57
N ARG A 122 16.24 -20.15 19.55
CA ARG A 122 17.04 -20.12 20.79
C ARG A 122 16.13 -19.88 21.98
N THR A 123 16.48 -20.46 23.11
CA THR A 123 15.93 -20.05 24.40
C THR A 123 16.92 -19.07 25.03
N LEU A 124 16.49 -17.83 25.21
CA LEU A 124 17.26 -16.78 25.86
C LEU A 124 16.86 -16.69 27.34
N PRO A 125 17.81 -16.49 28.26
CA PRO A 125 17.49 -16.28 29.68
C PRO A 125 16.77 -14.92 29.86
N GLY A 126 16.25 -14.69 31.06
CA GLY A 126 15.78 -13.36 31.43
C GLY A 126 16.93 -12.34 31.46
N ASN A 127 16.59 -11.08 31.29
CA ASN A 127 17.53 -9.94 31.23
C ASN A 127 18.56 -10.05 30.08
N HIS A 128 18.18 -10.67 28.98
CA HIS A 128 19.01 -10.77 27.77
C HIS A 128 18.56 -9.79 26.69
N GLY A 129 19.51 -9.08 26.09
CA GLY A 129 19.26 -8.13 25.00
C GLY A 129 18.92 -8.83 23.68
N VAL A 130 17.93 -8.33 22.96
CA VAL A 130 17.56 -8.79 21.61
C VAL A 130 17.68 -7.63 20.63
N SER A 131 18.29 -7.88 19.48
CA SER A 131 18.51 -6.94 18.40
C SER A 131 19.46 -5.78 18.73
N TYR A 132 19.59 -4.84 17.78
CA TYR A 132 20.50 -3.70 17.91
C TYR A 132 20.16 -2.80 19.09
N ASN A 133 21.18 -2.27 19.73
CA ASN A 133 21.11 -1.34 20.87
C ASN A 133 20.36 -1.91 22.09
N HIS A 134 20.24 -3.24 22.20
CA HIS A 134 19.52 -3.91 23.29
C HIS A 134 18.10 -3.31 23.51
N CYS A 135 17.44 -2.87 22.42
CA CYS A 135 16.18 -2.14 22.52
C CYS A 135 14.98 -3.02 22.96
N TYR A 136 15.18 -4.31 23.06
CA TYR A 136 14.30 -5.24 23.76
C TYR A 136 15.12 -6.08 24.75
N ILE A 137 14.62 -6.21 25.97
CA ILE A 137 15.22 -7.07 27.02
C ILE A 137 14.20 -8.13 27.42
N THR A 138 14.61 -9.38 27.41
CA THR A 138 13.76 -10.51 27.85
C THR A 138 13.42 -10.39 29.34
N LYS A 139 12.16 -10.57 29.70
CA LYS A 139 11.69 -10.50 31.10
C LYS A 139 11.91 -11.81 31.86
N GLY A 140 12.11 -12.90 31.15
CA GLY A 140 12.31 -14.26 31.66
C GLY A 140 12.82 -15.17 30.56
N SER A 141 12.86 -16.47 30.81
CA SER A 141 13.21 -17.45 29.78
C SER A 141 12.25 -17.31 28.60
N THR A 142 12.77 -16.93 27.45
CA THR A 142 12.00 -16.61 26.24
C THR A 142 12.50 -17.43 25.05
N LYS A 143 11.61 -18.15 24.38
CA LYS A 143 11.96 -18.87 23.16
C LYS A 143 11.86 -17.90 21.97
N VAL A 144 12.99 -17.53 21.40
CA VAL A 144 13.11 -16.56 20.29
C VAL A 144 13.43 -17.29 19.00
N ALA A 145 12.64 -17.01 17.96
CA ALA A 145 12.92 -17.44 16.60
C ALA A 145 13.48 -16.29 15.78
N THR A 146 14.45 -16.59 14.93
CA THR A 146 14.95 -15.71 13.86
C THR A 146 14.19 -16.06 12.59
N ILE A 147 13.62 -15.05 11.94
CA ILE A 147 12.88 -15.18 10.70
C ILE A 147 13.68 -14.52 9.57
N GLY A 148 13.77 -15.20 8.42
CA GLY A 148 14.55 -14.75 7.28
C GLY A 148 13.84 -13.69 6.44
N ILE A 149 13.56 -12.51 7.02
CA ILE A 149 13.04 -11.33 6.34
C ILE A 149 13.45 -10.08 7.11
N GLY A 150 13.79 -9.02 6.38
CA GLY A 150 14.13 -7.74 6.95
C GLY A 150 13.79 -6.57 6.03
N TYR A 151 14.37 -5.39 6.32
CA TYR A 151 14.03 -4.20 5.54
C TYR A 151 14.57 -4.23 4.10
N ALA A 152 15.58 -5.04 3.80
CA ALA A 152 16.07 -5.24 2.43
C ALA A 152 15.07 -6.04 1.56
N ASP A 153 14.11 -6.73 2.18
CA ASP A 153 13.05 -7.48 1.52
C ASP A 153 11.72 -6.70 1.45
N GLY A 154 11.66 -5.54 2.13
CA GLY A 154 10.47 -4.70 2.20
C GLY A 154 9.70 -4.78 3.54
N TYR A 155 10.21 -5.51 4.55
CA TYR A 155 9.64 -5.46 5.90
C TYR A 155 10.17 -4.21 6.63
N LEU A 156 9.38 -3.17 6.69
CA LEU A 156 9.82 -1.82 7.06
C LEU A 156 10.51 -1.76 8.43
N GLN A 157 11.64 -1.06 8.50
CA GLN A 157 12.36 -0.83 9.77
C GLN A 157 11.51 -0.04 10.79
N TYR A 158 10.59 0.78 10.32
CA TYR A 158 9.64 1.54 11.15
C TYR A 158 8.70 0.65 11.99
N LEU A 159 8.57 -0.64 11.66
CA LEU A 159 7.84 -1.62 12.48
C LEU A 159 8.57 -1.98 13.78
N SER A 160 9.83 -1.56 13.94
CA SER A 160 10.64 -1.83 15.13
C SER A 160 10.00 -1.23 16.38
N ASN A 161 9.76 -2.06 17.40
CA ASN A 161 9.16 -1.66 18.68
C ASN A 161 7.75 -1.02 18.60
N GLN A 162 7.05 -1.20 17.48
CA GLN A 162 5.67 -0.70 17.26
C GLN A 162 4.60 -1.77 17.55
N GLY A 163 4.95 -2.83 18.25
CA GLY A 163 4.03 -3.94 18.53
C GLY A 163 3.67 -4.75 17.27
N ALA A 164 4.53 -4.73 16.25
CA ALA A 164 4.39 -5.59 15.09
C ALA A 164 4.44 -7.06 15.50
N ARG A 165 3.74 -7.89 14.77
CA ARG A 165 3.63 -9.33 15.02
C ARG A 165 3.63 -10.09 13.70
N VAL A 166 3.91 -11.38 13.80
CA VAL A 166 3.78 -12.35 12.72
C VAL A 166 2.85 -13.48 13.17
N TYR A 167 2.41 -14.33 12.25
CA TYR A 167 1.55 -15.44 12.58
C TYR A 167 2.22 -16.78 12.24
N ILE A 168 2.29 -17.68 13.23
CA ILE A 168 2.97 -18.97 13.13
C ILE A 168 2.11 -20.04 13.79
N ASN A 169 1.72 -21.05 13.03
CA ASN A 169 1.00 -22.23 13.54
C ASN A 169 -0.13 -21.89 14.54
N GLY A 170 -1.04 -20.99 14.15
CA GLY A 170 -2.20 -20.61 14.98
C GLY A 170 -1.91 -19.55 16.04
N GLN A 171 -0.69 -19.04 16.15
CA GLN A 171 -0.27 -18.10 17.18
C GLN A 171 0.23 -16.76 16.61
N TYR A 172 -0.16 -15.66 17.23
CA TYR A 172 0.42 -14.35 16.99
C TYR A 172 1.71 -14.21 17.80
N CYS A 173 2.81 -13.97 17.11
CA CYS A 173 4.16 -13.89 17.68
C CYS A 173 4.68 -12.45 17.57
N PRO A 174 4.93 -11.75 18.69
CA PRO A 174 5.42 -10.37 18.64
C PRO A 174 6.84 -10.30 18.09
N VAL A 175 7.11 -9.29 17.28
CA VAL A 175 8.46 -8.92 16.84
C VAL A 175 9.21 -8.28 18.01
N LEU A 176 10.41 -8.77 18.27
CA LEU A 176 11.26 -8.35 19.37
C LEU A 176 12.40 -7.47 18.89
N GLY A 177 12.45 -6.24 19.39
CA GLY A 177 13.52 -5.32 19.08
C GLY A 177 13.45 -4.73 17.66
N ARG A 178 14.61 -4.39 17.11
CA ARG A 178 14.69 -3.75 15.79
C ARG A 178 14.62 -4.75 14.67
N VAL A 179 13.90 -4.38 13.61
CA VAL A 179 14.00 -5.01 12.29
C VAL A 179 15.40 -4.79 11.75
N THR A 180 16.07 -5.86 11.33
CA THR A 180 17.41 -5.79 10.73
C THR A 180 17.34 -5.88 9.20
N MET A 181 18.46 -5.87 8.52
CA MET A 181 18.51 -5.89 7.06
C MET A 181 17.79 -7.10 6.47
N ASP A 182 18.10 -8.29 6.98
CA ASP A 182 17.66 -9.57 6.40
C ASP A 182 16.89 -10.45 7.39
N GLN A 183 16.70 -10.01 8.64
CA GLN A 183 16.12 -10.83 9.69
C GLN A 183 15.31 -10.01 10.69
N ILE A 184 14.30 -10.70 11.27
CA ILE A 184 13.59 -10.23 12.46
C ILE A 184 13.62 -11.33 13.55
N MET A 185 13.56 -10.92 14.79
CA MET A 185 13.43 -11.82 15.94
C MET A 185 12.00 -11.76 16.47
N VAL A 186 11.43 -12.92 16.78
CA VAL A 186 10.06 -13.03 17.28
C VAL A 186 9.98 -13.95 18.49
N ASP A 187 9.07 -13.65 19.41
CA ASP A 187 8.77 -14.53 20.54
C ASP A 187 7.87 -15.68 20.09
N VAL A 188 8.40 -16.89 20.14
CA VAL A 188 7.67 -18.12 19.80
C VAL A 188 7.39 -18.99 21.03
N SER A 189 7.45 -18.45 22.24
CA SER A 189 7.25 -19.22 23.47
C SER A 189 5.87 -19.88 23.55
N ARG A 190 4.87 -19.33 22.84
CA ARG A 190 3.50 -19.86 22.78
C ARG A 190 3.24 -20.79 21.59
N VAL A 191 4.19 -20.89 20.66
CA VAL A 191 4.03 -21.74 19.47
C VAL A 191 4.28 -23.20 19.89
N PRO A 192 3.35 -24.13 19.61
CA PRO A 192 3.58 -25.55 19.87
C PRO A 192 4.70 -26.09 18.97
N HIS A 193 5.71 -26.69 19.60
CA HIS A 193 6.86 -27.36 18.94
C HIS A 193 7.45 -26.52 17.79
N PRO A 194 7.92 -25.26 18.04
CA PRO A 194 8.48 -24.45 16.97
C PRO A 194 9.81 -25.05 16.50
N GLU A 195 10.01 -25.10 15.18
CA GLU A 195 11.23 -25.65 14.55
C GLU A 195 11.68 -24.82 13.34
N PRO A 196 12.97 -24.83 13.00
CA PRO A 196 13.47 -24.24 11.79
C PRO A 196 12.76 -24.80 10.55
N GLY A 197 12.50 -23.95 9.56
CA GLY A 197 11.75 -24.31 8.36
C GLY A 197 10.24 -24.05 8.44
N MET A 198 9.65 -23.89 9.63
CA MET A 198 8.24 -23.55 9.76
C MET A 198 7.90 -22.26 9.01
N THR A 199 6.74 -22.28 8.34
CA THR A 199 6.21 -21.12 7.61
C THR A 199 5.72 -20.05 8.59
N VAL A 200 6.06 -18.83 8.28
CA VAL A 200 5.70 -17.63 9.03
C VAL A 200 4.91 -16.70 8.11
N GLU A 201 3.65 -16.40 8.45
CA GLU A 201 2.89 -15.36 7.75
C GLU A 201 3.33 -13.99 8.26
N ILE A 202 3.90 -13.21 7.34
CA ILE A 202 4.37 -11.84 7.57
C ILE A 202 3.27 -10.85 7.26
N MET A 203 2.54 -11.08 6.17
CA MET A 203 1.38 -10.32 5.73
C MET A 203 0.40 -11.27 5.04
N GLY A 204 -0.87 -11.15 5.36
CA GLY A 204 -1.89 -12.05 4.80
C GLY A 204 -3.21 -11.98 5.56
N PRO A 205 -3.99 -13.08 5.57
CA PRO A 205 -5.29 -13.11 6.24
C PRO A 205 -5.23 -12.85 7.75
N ASN A 206 -4.16 -13.31 8.43
CA ASN A 206 -3.99 -13.13 9.87
C ASN A 206 -3.24 -11.83 10.22
N ILE A 207 -2.40 -11.33 9.32
CA ILE A 207 -1.64 -10.08 9.48
C ILE A 207 -2.00 -9.15 8.31
N PRO A 208 -3.09 -8.40 8.39
CA PRO A 208 -3.52 -7.52 7.31
C PRO A 208 -2.46 -6.44 7.01
N VAL A 209 -2.29 -6.09 5.73
CA VAL A 209 -1.36 -5.00 5.33
C VAL A 209 -1.70 -3.67 6.00
N THR A 210 -2.98 -3.44 6.31
CA THR A 210 -3.43 -2.23 7.02
C THR A 210 -2.89 -2.16 8.45
N GLU A 211 -2.79 -3.31 9.14
CA GLU A 211 -2.15 -3.36 10.47
C GLU A 211 -0.67 -2.99 10.39
N LEU A 212 0.05 -3.53 9.39
CA LEU A 212 1.46 -3.19 9.19
C LEU A 212 1.65 -1.72 8.84
N ALA A 213 0.80 -1.18 7.97
CA ALA A 213 0.85 0.22 7.56
C ALA A 213 0.60 1.17 8.75
N GLU A 214 -0.42 0.89 9.56
CA GLU A 214 -0.75 1.65 10.77
C GLU A 214 0.44 1.65 11.76
N LYS A 215 0.99 0.47 12.06
CA LYS A 215 2.14 0.33 12.97
C LYS A 215 3.41 1.00 12.45
N ALA A 216 3.61 1.04 11.14
CA ALA A 216 4.74 1.71 10.52
C ALA A 216 4.53 3.22 10.33
N GLY A 217 3.33 3.74 10.61
CA GLY A 217 2.99 5.15 10.37
C GLY A 217 2.92 5.52 8.89
N THR A 218 2.48 4.59 8.04
CA THR A 218 2.44 4.75 6.59
C THR A 218 1.15 4.19 5.97
N ILE A 219 1.13 4.02 4.66
CA ILE A 219 0.00 3.52 3.90
C ILE A 219 0.28 2.13 3.30
N SER A 220 -0.77 1.35 3.06
CA SER A 220 -0.64 -0.02 2.51
C SER A 220 0.12 -0.07 1.19
N TRP A 221 0.11 1.03 0.41
CA TRP A 221 0.85 1.12 -0.85
C TRP A 221 2.36 1.05 -0.66
N GLU A 222 2.88 1.72 0.36
CA GLU A 222 4.32 1.68 0.65
C GLU A 222 4.74 0.25 1.02
N ILE A 223 3.91 -0.47 1.78
CA ILE A 223 4.17 -1.89 2.09
C ILE A 223 4.21 -2.71 0.81
N PHE A 224 3.19 -2.63 -0.07
CA PHE A 224 3.15 -3.43 -1.29
C PHE A 224 4.29 -3.13 -2.26
N THR A 225 4.59 -1.84 -2.47
CA THR A 225 5.65 -1.43 -3.40
C THR A 225 7.04 -1.60 -2.83
N GLY A 226 7.17 -1.66 -1.50
CA GLY A 226 8.42 -1.88 -0.80
C GLY A 226 8.94 -3.32 -0.91
N ILE A 227 8.08 -4.31 -1.23
CA ILE A 227 8.53 -5.69 -1.41
C ILE A 227 9.37 -5.81 -2.67
N GLY A 228 10.67 -5.95 -2.46
CA GLY A 228 11.68 -5.91 -3.50
C GLY A 228 11.74 -7.16 -4.39
N PRO A 229 12.58 -7.14 -5.45
CA PRO A 229 12.74 -8.25 -6.38
C PRO A 229 13.45 -9.47 -5.77
N ARG A 230 14.07 -9.33 -4.61
CA ARG A 230 14.67 -10.45 -3.86
C ARG A 230 13.63 -11.46 -3.38
N VAL A 231 12.39 -11.04 -3.19
CA VAL A 231 11.28 -11.88 -2.73
C VAL A 231 10.65 -12.58 -3.94
N PRO A 232 10.75 -13.93 -4.04
CA PRO A 232 10.12 -14.67 -5.12
C PRO A 232 8.60 -14.49 -5.11
N ARG A 233 7.98 -14.37 -6.28
CA ARG A 233 6.54 -14.27 -6.44
C ARG A 233 5.98 -15.53 -7.07
N HIS A 234 5.00 -16.10 -6.40
CA HIS A 234 4.24 -17.25 -6.89
C HIS A 234 2.81 -16.80 -7.19
N TYR A 235 2.33 -17.02 -8.39
CA TYR A 235 0.98 -16.69 -8.82
C TYR A 235 0.12 -17.94 -8.79
N SER A 236 -1.06 -17.86 -8.14
CA SER A 236 -2.09 -18.90 -8.16
C SER A 236 -3.33 -18.34 -8.87
N TYR A 237 -3.94 -19.14 -9.70
CA TYR A 237 -5.15 -18.83 -10.45
C TYR A 237 -6.34 -19.61 -9.90
#